data_12ba55beaef115a9990db3de17ef5d27
#
_entry.id   12ba55beaef115a9990db3de17ef5d27
#
_cell.length_a   1.000
_cell.length_b   1.000
_cell.length_c   1.000
_cell.angle_alpha   90.00
_cell.angle_beta   90.00
_cell.angle_gamma   90.00
#
_symmetry.space_group_name_H-M   'P 1'
#
loop_
_entity.id
_entity.type
_entity.pdbx_description
1 polymer ?
#
loop_
_entity_poly.entity_id
_entity_poly.type
_entity_poly.pdbx_seq_one_letter_code
_entity_poly.pdbx_strand_id
1 'polypeptide(L)'
;MMDLGAGDHPTMGHDAMGQRAMDHGAMEHDGMAMPAFTAPAAYRDAAAEARAKAPPGAPPATMSMGAGGGWYQMGSGTSRLPAGEGPMRGAMIHAGDWMLMAHGYAWGVATRQGGPRGGSDAFVGSMAMLMADRDLGDAFHVQVRGMGSLEPLMGPRGYANLFATGELANGRPLVDRQHPHDLFMELSARLDARLGENATAFVYAAPVGEPALGPSAFMHRASARYLPMAPITHHWFDSTHITYGVVTAGYAGPRVQLEASAFRGREPDELRWDIESPRLDSWSVRGTWTPSPFWAVQVSHGRLDSPEQQHPGEDEARTTASISYARAGLALTGAWSRKKRLVPGGLDGASLTAWLGEATWEIDRRHAIFGRIENVANDELFPGDDDPRHDIAYRVTKAEAGYAYRLPIVGPLGVALGGTVAVYDRPRAIAEAYGHPVSGTVFAKFALGL
;
A
#
# COMPACT_ATOMS: atom_id res chain seq x y z
N MET A 1 -22.46 -61.77 -34.61
CA MET A 1 -23.70 -62.16 -35.33
C MET A 1 -24.52 -60.88 -35.46
N MET A 2 -24.70 -60.45 -36.71
CA MET A 2 -25.61 -59.43 -37.25
C MET A 2 -25.36 -57.99 -36.85
N ASP A 3 -25.25 -57.05 -37.69
CA ASP A 3 -25.17 -56.89 -39.17
C ASP A 3 -25.60 -55.44 -39.44
N LEU A 4 -24.78 -54.77 -40.18
CA LEU A 4 -24.95 -53.75 -41.21
C LEU A 4 -26.19 -52.82 -41.24
N GLY A 5 -25.94 -51.57 -41.51
CA GLY A 5 -26.84 -50.59 -42.02
C GLY A 5 -26.16 -49.35 -42.50
N ALA A 6 -25.59 -49.37 -43.69
CA ALA A 6 -25.11 -48.21 -44.46
C ALA A 6 -26.28 -47.55 -45.20
N GLY A 7 -26.24 -46.27 -45.42
CA GLY A 7 -27.18 -45.47 -46.21
C GLY A 7 -26.65 -44.08 -46.48
N ASP A 8 -26.04 -43.95 -47.51
CA ASP A 8 -26.05 -43.19 -48.76
C ASP A 8 -26.09 -41.67 -48.71
N HIS A 9 -25.05 -41.12 -49.38
CA HIS A 9 -24.97 -39.73 -49.86
C HIS A 9 -25.88 -39.52 -51.08
N PRO A 10 -26.23 -38.26 -51.32
CA PRO A 10 -26.00 -37.79 -52.74
C PRO A 10 -25.25 -36.44 -52.74
N THR A 11 -24.26 -36.42 -53.62
CA THR A 11 -23.62 -35.27 -54.21
C THR A 11 -24.51 -34.63 -55.26
N MET A 12 -24.61 -33.31 -55.33
CA MET A 12 -24.87 -32.42 -56.49
C MET A 12 -24.47 -31.00 -56.03
N GLY A 13 -23.76 -30.16 -56.74
CA GLY A 13 -23.50 -29.94 -58.12
C GLY A 13 -23.04 -28.48 -58.17
N HIS A 14 -21.88 -28.23 -58.76
CA HIS A 14 -21.38 -26.87 -58.99
C HIS A 14 -22.30 -26.09 -59.87
N ASP A 15 -22.64 -24.82 -59.51
CA ASP A 15 -22.89 -23.80 -60.52
C ASP A 15 -22.38 -22.46 -60.06
N ALA A 16 -21.56 -21.86 -60.90
CA ALA A 16 -20.96 -20.57 -60.79
C ALA A 16 -21.98 -19.46 -61.09
N MET A 17 -22.07 -18.43 -60.22
CA MET A 17 -22.57 -17.11 -60.66
C MET A 17 -22.11 -16.00 -59.76
N GLY A 18 -21.42 -15.05 -60.36
CA GLY A 18 -21.62 -13.63 -60.15
C GLY A 18 -20.86 -13.00 -59.01
N GLN A 19 -19.63 -12.58 -59.24
CA GLN A 19 -18.99 -11.49 -58.50
C GLN A 19 -19.85 -10.23 -58.63
N ARG A 20 -20.50 -9.81 -57.52
CA ARG A 20 -20.89 -8.42 -57.29
C ARG A 20 -20.08 -7.90 -56.15
N ALA A 21 -19.19 -6.96 -56.46
CA ALA A 21 -18.51 -6.12 -55.50
C ALA A 21 -19.57 -5.34 -54.70
N MET A 22 -19.67 -5.63 -53.40
CA MET A 22 -20.36 -4.74 -52.46
C MET A 22 -19.36 -3.71 -51.98
N ASP A 23 -19.65 -2.49 -52.33
CA ASP A 23 -19.05 -1.27 -51.84
C ASP A 23 -19.25 -1.19 -50.31
N HIS A 24 -18.19 -1.42 -49.57
CA HIS A 24 -18.18 -1.16 -48.12
C HIS A 24 -18.06 0.33 -47.93
N GLY A 25 -19.22 1.00 -47.89
CA GLY A 25 -19.32 2.33 -47.37
C GLY A 25 -18.66 2.39 -45.97
N ALA A 26 -17.64 3.20 -45.82
CA ALA A 26 -17.01 3.52 -44.56
C ALA A 26 -18.09 4.03 -43.58
N MET A 27 -18.48 3.20 -42.62
CA MET A 27 -19.14 3.70 -41.43
C MET A 27 -18.08 4.46 -40.65
N GLU A 28 -18.14 5.77 -40.73
CA GLU A 28 -17.51 6.63 -39.73
C GLU A 28 -18.06 6.23 -38.38
N HIS A 29 -17.25 5.51 -37.59
CA HIS A 29 -17.44 5.41 -36.16
C HIS A 29 -17.18 6.81 -35.59
N ASP A 30 -18.26 7.53 -35.38
CA ASP A 30 -18.27 8.68 -34.47
C ASP A 30 -17.80 8.18 -33.12
N GLY A 31 -16.47 8.22 -32.94
CA GLY A 31 -15.83 7.91 -31.68
C GLY A 31 -16.32 8.93 -30.67
N MET A 32 -17.16 8.50 -29.71
CA MET A 32 -17.35 9.24 -28.47
C MET A 32 -15.98 9.45 -27.86
N ALA A 33 -15.32 10.55 -28.23
CA ALA A 33 -14.17 11.08 -27.54
C ALA A 33 -14.65 11.40 -26.13
N MET A 34 -14.32 10.53 -25.18
CA MET A 34 -14.40 10.88 -23.76
C MET A 34 -13.75 12.24 -23.59
N PRO A 35 -14.42 13.23 -23.00
CA PRO A 35 -13.85 14.55 -22.82
C PRO A 35 -12.50 14.38 -22.13
N ALA A 36 -11.42 14.87 -22.74
CA ALA A 36 -10.09 14.82 -22.17
C ALA A 36 -10.16 15.52 -20.81
N PHE A 37 -9.98 14.74 -19.75
CA PHE A 37 -9.98 15.27 -18.38
C PHE A 37 -8.80 16.22 -18.26
N THR A 38 -9.05 17.50 -18.44
CA THR A 38 -8.04 18.54 -18.26
C THR A 38 -7.86 18.77 -16.77
N ALA A 39 -6.66 18.48 -16.26
CA ALA A 39 -6.30 18.80 -14.88
C ALA A 39 -6.75 20.23 -14.54
N PRO A 40 -7.33 20.48 -13.34
CA PRO A 40 -7.68 21.81 -12.89
C PRO A 40 -6.53 22.81 -13.10
N ALA A 41 -6.80 24.01 -13.54
CA ALA A 41 -5.79 25.04 -13.87
C ALA A 41 -4.76 25.20 -12.72
N ALA A 42 -5.21 25.09 -11.47
CA ALA A 42 -4.39 25.15 -10.27
C ALA A 42 -3.26 24.09 -10.21
N TYR A 43 -3.44 22.92 -10.83
CA TYR A 43 -2.38 21.89 -10.91
C TYR A 43 -1.38 22.15 -12.03
N ARG A 44 -1.81 22.78 -13.12
CA ARG A 44 -0.91 23.18 -14.21
C ARG A 44 -0.01 24.33 -13.79
N ASP A 45 -0.55 25.28 -13.03
CA ASP A 45 0.17 26.48 -12.60
C ASP A 45 1.23 26.14 -11.55
N ALA A 46 0.98 25.21 -10.61
CA ALA A 46 1.97 24.80 -9.63
C ALA A 46 3.17 24.07 -10.25
N ALA A 47 2.93 23.23 -11.26
CA ALA A 47 4.01 22.57 -12.01
C ALA A 47 4.75 23.56 -12.92
N ALA A 48 4.06 24.54 -13.50
CA ALA A 48 4.64 25.60 -14.29
C ALA A 48 5.44 26.60 -13.44
N GLU A 49 4.94 26.98 -12.26
CA GLU A 49 5.67 27.82 -11.29
C GLU A 49 6.91 27.12 -10.72
N ALA A 50 6.84 25.82 -10.44
CA ALA A 50 8.01 25.07 -10.01
C ALA A 50 9.08 24.99 -11.11
N ARG A 51 8.67 24.88 -12.39
CA ARG A 51 9.59 24.95 -13.54
C ARG A 51 10.14 26.34 -13.76
N ALA A 52 9.35 27.40 -13.55
CA ALA A 52 9.80 28.79 -13.76
C ALA A 52 10.75 29.30 -12.67
N LYS A 53 10.72 28.69 -11.48
CA LYS A 53 11.61 29.03 -10.35
C LYS A 53 12.88 28.18 -10.30
N ALA A 54 13.01 27.16 -11.15
CA ALA A 54 14.21 26.35 -11.23
C ALA A 54 15.34 27.15 -11.93
N PRO A 55 16.58 27.15 -11.43
CA PRO A 55 17.69 27.80 -12.13
C PRO A 55 17.88 27.16 -13.51
N PRO A 56 18.35 27.93 -14.53
CA PRO A 56 18.60 27.40 -15.86
C PRO A 56 19.60 26.24 -15.79
N GLY A 57 19.18 25.05 -16.25
CA GLY A 57 20.00 23.83 -16.20
C GLY A 57 19.75 22.91 -14.99
N ALA A 58 18.86 23.30 -14.08
CA ALA A 58 18.41 22.34 -13.08
C ALA A 58 17.62 21.21 -13.76
N PRO A 59 17.92 19.94 -13.50
CA PRO A 59 17.05 18.86 -13.90
C PRO A 59 15.66 19.13 -13.33
N PRO A 60 14.57 18.72 -14.01
CA PRO A 60 13.24 18.85 -13.44
C PRO A 60 13.29 18.25 -12.04
N ALA A 61 12.63 18.94 -11.06
CA ALA A 61 12.55 18.49 -9.66
C ALA A 61 11.72 17.22 -9.51
N THR A 62 12.06 16.22 -10.30
CA THR A 62 11.76 14.83 -10.09
C THR A 62 12.97 14.31 -9.33
N MET A 63 12.80 13.82 -8.12
CA MET A 63 13.82 12.97 -7.53
C MET A 63 14.21 11.93 -8.58
N SER A 64 15.31 12.16 -9.29
CA SER A 64 15.95 11.16 -10.12
C SER A 64 16.61 10.18 -9.16
N MET A 65 15.81 9.37 -8.56
CA MET A 65 16.23 8.26 -7.75
C MET A 65 16.72 7.17 -8.70
N GLY A 66 18.03 7.07 -8.88
CA GLY A 66 18.62 6.12 -9.81
C GLY A 66 18.16 6.31 -11.27
N ALA A 67 18.81 5.78 -12.23
CA ALA A 67 18.65 5.96 -13.67
C ALA A 67 17.28 5.61 -14.31
N GLY A 68 16.18 5.65 -13.55
CA GLY A 68 14.82 5.34 -14.01
C GLY A 68 14.01 6.61 -14.29
N GLY A 69 14.03 7.07 -15.50
CA GLY A 69 13.33 8.30 -15.90
C GLY A 69 11.81 8.23 -15.73
N GLY A 70 11.27 8.96 -14.77
CA GLY A 70 9.92 9.53 -14.79
C GLY A 70 8.70 8.60 -14.76
N TRP A 71 8.82 7.28 -14.60
CA TRP A 71 7.70 6.34 -14.67
C TRP A 71 7.13 5.92 -13.32
N TYR A 72 7.86 6.13 -12.24
CA TYR A 72 7.46 5.75 -10.88
C TYR A 72 7.99 6.71 -9.83
N GLN A 73 7.37 6.65 -8.64
CA GLN A 73 7.86 7.23 -7.39
C GLN A 73 8.26 6.09 -6.44
N MET A 74 9.17 6.39 -5.53
CA MET A 74 9.49 5.45 -4.43
C MET A 74 8.38 5.50 -3.39
N GLY A 75 7.95 4.32 -2.95
CA GLY A 75 7.09 4.12 -1.80
C GLY A 75 7.86 3.77 -0.54
N SER A 76 7.25 3.01 0.36
CA SER A 76 7.92 2.43 1.52
C SER A 76 8.93 1.34 1.10
N GLY A 77 9.97 1.15 1.88
CA GLY A 77 11.03 0.19 1.57
C GLY A 77 11.61 0.43 0.16
N THR A 78 11.53 -0.58 -0.68
CA THR A 78 11.95 -0.52 -2.09
C THR A 78 10.77 -0.51 -3.07
N SER A 79 9.53 -0.37 -2.60
CA SER A 79 8.32 -0.41 -3.42
C SER A 79 8.23 0.77 -4.40
N ARG A 80 7.47 0.58 -5.48
CA ARG A 80 7.18 1.60 -6.49
C ARG A 80 5.72 2.00 -6.49
N LEU A 81 5.50 3.31 -6.62
CA LEU A 81 4.20 3.95 -6.78
C LEU A 81 4.11 4.63 -8.15
N PRO A 82 2.92 4.95 -8.67
CA PRO A 82 2.78 5.70 -9.91
C PRO A 82 3.47 7.09 -9.83
N ALA A 83 4.25 7.46 -10.84
CA ALA A 83 4.83 8.81 -10.92
C ALA A 83 3.77 9.92 -10.92
N GLY A 84 2.53 9.59 -11.35
CA GLY A 84 1.38 10.49 -11.33
C GLY A 84 0.92 10.93 -9.94
N GLU A 85 1.41 10.29 -8.84
CA GLU A 85 1.22 10.79 -7.47
C GLU A 85 1.96 12.11 -7.21
N GLY A 86 2.89 12.45 -8.08
CA GLY A 86 3.80 13.57 -7.91
C GLY A 86 4.97 13.26 -6.98
N PRO A 87 5.90 14.21 -6.79
CA PRO A 87 7.01 14.02 -5.88
C PRO A 87 6.53 13.84 -4.45
N MET A 88 7.31 13.09 -3.66
CA MET A 88 7.07 12.99 -2.23
C MET A 88 7.05 14.38 -1.61
N ARG A 89 6.00 14.67 -0.84
CA ARG A 89 5.78 15.99 -0.25
C ARG A 89 6.64 16.14 1.00
N GLY A 90 7.48 17.15 1.04
CA GLY A 90 8.41 17.39 2.16
C GLY A 90 9.27 18.61 1.93
N ALA A 91 10.20 18.85 2.84
CA ALA A 91 11.22 19.90 2.73
C ALA A 91 12.51 19.31 2.16
N MET A 92 13.05 19.91 1.11
CA MET A 92 14.31 19.50 0.48
C MET A 92 15.40 20.55 0.68
N ILE A 93 16.60 20.10 0.99
CA ILE A 93 17.79 20.92 1.21
C ILE A 93 18.97 20.30 0.46
N HIS A 94 19.72 21.09 -0.28
CA HIS A 94 20.99 20.67 -0.87
C HIS A 94 22.15 21.06 0.06
N ALA A 95 22.98 20.10 0.41
CA ALA A 95 24.16 20.26 1.26
C ALA A 95 25.40 19.65 0.56
N GLY A 96 26.09 20.48 -0.24
CA GLY A 96 27.14 20.01 -1.14
C GLY A 96 26.58 19.03 -2.17
N ASP A 97 27.16 17.84 -2.26
CA ASP A 97 26.70 16.78 -3.17
C ASP A 97 25.53 15.95 -2.62
N TRP A 98 25.05 16.24 -1.41
CA TRP A 98 23.92 15.56 -0.80
C TRP A 98 22.61 16.31 -1.03
N MET A 99 21.59 15.58 -1.39
CA MET A 99 20.21 16.02 -1.31
C MET A 99 19.60 15.44 -0.04
N LEU A 100 19.14 16.32 0.83
CA LEU A 100 18.46 15.98 2.08
C LEU A 100 16.98 16.25 1.94
N MET A 101 16.14 15.33 2.42
CA MET A 101 14.70 15.50 2.44
C MET A 101 14.16 15.17 3.82
N ALA A 102 13.30 16.05 4.33
CA ALA A 102 12.47 15.80 5.50
C ALA A 102 11.01 15.68 5.08
N HIS A 103 10.37 14.60 5.49
CA HIS A 103 8.96 14.32 5.29
C HIS A 103 8.33 13.91 6.62
N GLY A 104 7.05 14.21 6.81
CA GLY A 104 6.38 13.76 8.02
C GLY A 104 5.01 14.36 8.23
N TYR A 105 4.28 13.77 9.17
CA TYR A 105 2.96 14.21 9.57
C TYR A 105 2.69 13.89 11.05
N ALA A 106 1.72 14.61 11.60
CA ALA A 106 1.06 14.28 12.86
C ALA A 106 -0.46 14.36 12.64
N TRP A 107 -1.18 13.42 13.23
CA TRP A 107 -2.63 13.35 13.24
C TRP A 107 -3.13 13.52 14.68
N GLY A 108 -4.00 14.51 14.94
CA GLY A 108 -4.86 14.50 16.11
C GLY A 108 -6.18 13.83 15.72
N VAL A 109 -6.53 12.72 16.32
CA VAL A 109 -7.67 11.89 15.93
C VAL A 109 -8.59 11.68 17.12
N ALA A 110 -9.91 11.82 16.91
CA ALA A 110 -10.92 11.33 17.83
C ALA A 110 -11.86 10.38 17.07
N THR A 111 -11.98 9.15 17.57
CA THR A 111 -12.79 8.10 16.94
C THR A 111 -13.81 7.53 17.90
N ARG A 112 -14.98 7.17 17.36
CA ARG A 112 -15.99 6.37 18.03
C ARG A 112 -16.34 5.19 17.16
N GLN A 113 -15.96 4.01 17.60
CA GLN A 113 -16.33 2.75 16.99
C GLN A 113 -17.64 2.27 17.59
N GLY A 114 -18.64 1.99 16.74
CA GLY A 114 -19.98 1.61 17.18
C GLY A 114 -20.11 0.12 17.53
N GLY A 115 -21.31 -0.26 18.03
CA GLY A 115 -21.64 -1.64 18.39
C GLY A 115 -21.18 -2.05 19.78
N PRO A 116 -21.58 -3.27 20.24
CA PRO A 116 -21.26 -3.77 21.59
C PRO A 116 -19.75 -3.90 21.91
N ARG A 117 -18.94 -4.20 20.89
CA ARG A 117 -17.48 -4.29 21.00
C ARG A 117 -16.76 -3.00 20.57
N GLY A 118 -17.53 -1.96 20.31
CA GLY A 118 -16.99 -0.65 19.97
C GLY A 118 -16.31 0.05 21.13
N GLY A 119 -15.68 1.17 20.84
CA GLY A 119 -14.99 2.00 21.82
C GLY A 119 -14.79 3.42 21.32
N SER A 120 -14.32 4.30 22.19
CA SER A 120 -14.00 5.68 21.82
C SER A 120 -12.60 6.00 22.33
N ASP A 121 -11.79 6.55 21.45
CA ASP A 121 -10.42 6.98 21.78
C ASP A 121 -10.11 8.33 21.13
N ALA A 122 -9.22 9.08 21.77
CA ALA A 122 -8.53 10.21 21.18
C ALA A 122 -7.02 9.94 21.25
N PHE A 123 -6.32 10.08 20.12
CA PHE A 123 -4.91 9.74 20.03
C PHE A 123 -4.17 10.65 19.05
N VAL A 124 -2.85 10.56 19.10
CA VAL A 124 -1.95 11.22 18.14
C VAL A 124 -1.20 10.15 17.37
N GLY A 125 -1.45 10.07 16.06
CA GLY A 125 -0.62 9.30 15.12
C GLY A 125 0.48 10.19 14.58
N SER A 126 1.66 9.65 14.31
CA SER A 126 2.77 10.44 13.78
C SER A 126 3.74 9.60 12.96
N MET A 127 4.43 10.27 12.03
CA MET A 127 5.57 9.72 11.31
C MET A 127 6.49 10.87 10.90
N ALA A 128 7.79 10.69 11.08
CA ALA A 128 8.81 11.58 10.57
C ALA A 128 9.88 10.77 9.85
N MET A 129 10.28 11.21 8.66
CA MET A 129 11.29 10.58 7.82
C MET A 129 12.33 11.58 7.37
N LEU A 130 13.59 11.18 7.45
CA LEU A 130 14.74 11.87 6.87
C LEU A 130 15.37 10.99 5.82
N MET A 131 15.69 11.58 4.68
CA MET A 131 16.38 10.91 3.56
C MET A 131 17.61 11.72 3.18
N ALA A 132 18.67 11.02 2.82
CA ALA A 132 19.88 11.60 2.26
C ALA A 132 20.28 10.80 1.01
N ASP A 133 20.41 11.49 -0.10
CA ASP A 133 20.71 10.91 -1.41
C ASP A 133 21.99 11.54 -1.98
N ARG A 134 22.85 10.72 -2.60
CA ARG A 134 24.06 11.18 -3.25
C ARG A 134 24.47 10.25 -4.40
N ASP A 135 24.91 10.85 -5.50
CA ASP A 135 25.64 10.14 -6.55
C ASP A 135 27.12 9.95 -6.16
N LEU A 136 27.63 8.74 -6.32
CA LEU A 136 29.03 8.39 -6.13
C LEU A 136 29.67 8.16 -7.50
N GLY A 137 30.08 9.25 -8.15
CA GLY A 137 30.48 9.27 -9.55
C GLY A 137 29.34 8.90 -10.49
N ASP A 138 29.68 8.40 -11.68
CA ASP A 138 28.69 8.06 -12.71
C ASP A 138 28.12 6.64 -12.55
N ALA A 139 28.73 5.82 -11.71
CA ALA A 139 28.42 4.38 -11.62
C ALA A 139 27.43 4.05 -10.49
N PHE A 140 27.43 4.80 -9.40
CA PHE A 140 26.68 4.43 -8.20
C PHE A 140 25.82 5.58 -7.69
N HIS A 141 24.74 5.22 -7.01
CA HIS A 141 23.92 6.12 -6.22
C HIS A 141 23.69 5.51 -4.84
N VAL A 142 23.78 6.32 -3.79
CA VAL A 142 23.53 5.89 -2.42
C VAL A 142 22.38 6.69 -1.83
N GLN A 143 21.50 6.01 -1.11
CA GLN A 143 20.42 6.60 -0.32
C GLN A 143 20.47 6.04 1.09
N VAL A 144 20.28 6.91 2.07
CA VAL A 144 20.11 6.54 3.49
C VAL A 144 18.77 7.10 3.97
N ARG A 145 18.00 6.30 4.69
CA ARG A 145 16.71 6.73 5.26
C ARG A 145 16.63 6.37 6.73
N GLY A 146 16.02 7.29 7.50
CA GLY A 146 15.59 7.06 8.86
C GLY A 146 14.14 7.50 9.00
N MET A 147 13.26 6.64 9.54
CA MET A 147 11.87 6.93 9.79
C MET A 147 11.50 6.50 11.20
N GLY A 148 10.70 7.31 11.86
CA GLY A 148 10.25 7.04 13.23
C GLY A 148 8.88 7.59 13.55
N SER A 149 8.29 7.08 14.64
CA SER A 149 6.99 7.50 15.14
C SER A 149 7.04 7.72 16.66
N LEU A 150 6.21 8.63 17.14
CA LEU A 150 5.97 8.84 18.58
C LEU A 150 4.69 8.13 19.06
N GLU A 151 4.14 7.24 18.27
CA GLU A 151 2.94 6.47 18.63
C GLU A 151 3.11 5.58 19.87
N PRO A 152 4.31 5.07 20.24
CA PRO A 152 4.48 4.37 21.51
C PRO A 152 4.00 5.16 22.74
N LEU A 153 3.94 6.49 22.66
CA LEU A 153 3.40 7.36 23.74
C LEU A 153 1.91 7.13 24.01
N MET A 154 1.14 6.58 23.07
CA MET A 154 -0.28 6.25 23.31
C MET A 154 -0.48 4.98 24.14
N GLY A 155 0.61 4.23 24.40
CA GLY A 155 0.60 2.99 25.17
C GLY A 155 0.30 1.73 24.32
N PRO A 156 0.55 0.53 24.87
CA PRO A 156 0.59 -0.72 24.11
C PRO A 156 -0.76 -1.13 23.51
N ARG A 157 -1.88 -0.63 24.05
CA ARG A 157 -3.22 -0.94 23.54
C ARG A 157 -3.62 -0.14 22.31
N GLY A 158 -2.81 0.85 21.90
CA GLY A 158 -3.11 1.68 20.74
C GLY A 158 -4.51 2.31 20.79
N TYR A 159 -5.25 2.24 19.69
CA TYR A 159 -6.57 2.88 19.56
C TYR A 159 -7.66 1.92 19.04
N ALA A 160 -8.93 2.25 19.33
CA ALA A 160 -10.08 1.47 18.87
C ALA A 160 -10.17 1.46 17.34
N ASN A 161 -10.19 0.27 16.76
CA ASN A 161 -10.37 0.03 15.32
C ASN A 161 -11.10 -1.31 15.16
N LEU A 162 -12.40 -1.26 15.02
CA LEU A 162 -13.27 -2.42 15.04
C LEU A 162 -12.85 -3.44 13.97
N PHE A 163 -12.76 -4.72 14.34
CA PHE A 163 -12.27 -5.87 13.55
C PHE A 163 -10.76 -5.88 13.25
N ALA A 164 -9.98 -4.94 13.75
CA ALA A 164 -8.53 -5.07 13.71
C ALA A 164 -8.03 -6.10 14.74
N THR A 165 -7.04 -6.91 14.34
CA THR A 165 -6.41 -7.96 15.15
C THR A 165 -4.94 -8.09 14.74
N GLY A 166 -4.23 -9.08 15.26
CA GLY A 166 -2.91 -9.53 14.80
C GLY A 166 -1.80 -9.41 15.82
N GLU A 167 -1.98 -8.67 16.92
CA GLU A 167 -0.92 -8.41 17.88
C GLU A 167 -1.31 -8.63 19.34
N LEU A 168 -0.31 -8.54 20.22
CA LEU A 168 -0.50 -8.60 21.66
C LEU A 168 -0.37 -7.20 22.28
N ALA A 169 -1.03 -7.01 23.41
CA ALA A 169 -0.82 -5.89 24.31
C ALA A 169 -0.87 -6.38 25.76
N ASN A 170 0.21 -6.16 26.50
CA ASN A 170 0.39 -6.67 27.87
C ASN A 170 0.22 -8.21 27.94
N GLY A 171 0.77 -8.93 26.95
CA GLY A 171 0.70 -10.38 26.85
C GLY A 171 -0.69 -10.96 26.53
N ARG A 172 -1.62 -10.14 26.01
CA ARG A 172 -2.97 -10.56 25.62
C ARG A 172 -3.28 -10.17 24.18
N PRO A 173 -4.02 -11.01 23.43
CA PRO A 173 -4.47 -10.68 22.09
C PRO A 173 -5.18 -9.34 22.03
N LEU A 174 -4.79 -8.53 21.04
CA LEU A 174 -5.38 -7.22 20.77
C LEU A 174 -6.46 -7.38 19.71
N VAL A 175 -7.71 -7.23 20.11
CA VAL A 175 -8.88 -7.39 19.22
C VAL A 175 -9.71 -6.13 19.23
N ASP A 176 -10.24 -5.74 18.06
CA ASP A 176 -10.99 -4.50 17.83
C ASP A 176 -10.18 -3.22 18.16
N ARG A 177 -8.88 -3.35 18.08
CA ARG A 177 -7.92 -2.27 18.33
C ARG A 177 -6.74 -2.38 17.38
N GLN A 178 -6.15 -1.24 17.06
CA GLN A 178 -4.90 -1.14 16.33
C GLN A 178 -3.77 -0.81 17.30
N HIS A 179 -2.70 -1.60 17.24
CA HIS A 179 -1.46 -1.32 17.97
C HIS A 179 -0.77 -0.04 17.47
N PRO A 180 0.06 0.62 18.28
CA PRO A 180 0.90 1.72 17.83
C PRO A 180 2.06 1.21 16.96
N HIS A 181 2.58 2.07 16.10
CA HIS A 181 3.86 1.83 15.44
C HIS A 181 5.01 1.88 16.44
N ASP A 182 6.13 1.24 16.09
CA ASP A 182 7.38 1.34 16.84
C ASP A 182 8.02 2.73 16.68
N LEU A 183 8.88 3.11 17.63
CA LEU A 183 9.68 4.34 17.54
C LEU A 183 10.52 4.33 16.26
N PHE A 184 11.19 3.21 15.97
CA PHE A 184 12.00 3.03 14.78
C PHE A 184 11.21 2.28 13.72
N MET A 185 10.78 2.98 12.67
CA MET A 185 10.03 2.40 11.56
C MET A 185 10.93 2.02 10.38
N GLU A 186 12.01 2.77 10.16
CA GLU A 186 13.02 2.44 9.15
C GLU A 186 14.38 3.04 9.54
N LEU A 187 15.43 2.23 9.43
CA LEU A 187 16.82 2.66 9.38
C LEU A 187 17.46 1.87 8.23
N SER A 188 17.71 2.51 7.11
CA SER A 188 18.12 1.78 5.90
C SER A 188 19.18 2.49 5.09
N ALA A 189 19.90 1.71 4.32
CA ALA A 189 20.78 2.18 3.26
C ALA A 189 20.51 1.39 1.97
N ARG A 190 20.51 2.09 0.84
CA ARG A 190 20.39 1.51 -0.49
C ARG A 190 21.57 1.96 -1.35
N LEU A 191 22.16 1.03 -2.06
CA LEU A 191 23.19 1.28 -3.06
C LEU A 191 22.67 0.79 -4.41
N ASP A 192 22.62 1.68 -5.39
CA ASP A 192 22.27 1.39 -6.77
C ASP A 192 23.54 1.43 -7.63
N ALA A 193 23.79 0.38 -8.41
CA ALA A 193 24.81 0.32 -9.45
C ALA A 193 24.14 0.51 -10.82
N ARG A 194 24.54 1.52 -11.58
CA ARG A 194 23.96 1.82 -12.89
C ARG A 194 24.32 0.75 -13.92
N LEU A 195 23.29 0.22 -14.60
CA LEU A 195 23.40 -0.75 -15.68
C LEU A 195 22.97 -0.06 -16.99
N GLY A 196 23.85 0.84 -17.50
CA GLY A 196 23.52 1.70 -18.64
C GLY A 196 22.65 2.90 -18.25
N GLU A 197 21.91 3.45 -19.21
CA GLU A 197 21.23 4.75 -19.05
C GLU A 197 19.95 4.69 -18.20
N ASN A 198 19.26 3.55 -18.16
CA ASN A 198 17.88 3.48 -17.67
C ASN A 198 17.62 2.32 -16.70
N ALA A 199 18.66 1.67 -16.20
CA ALA A 199 18.51 0.54 -15.29
C ALA A 199 19.58 0.56 -14.19
N THR A 200 19.24 -0.02 -13.04
CA THR A 200 20.18 -0.25 -11.94
C THR A 200 20.02 -1.67 -11.38
N ALA A 201 21.10 -2.24 -10.90
CA ALA A 201 21.07 -3.28 -9.89
C ALA A 201 21.20 -2.60 -8.53
N PHE A 202 20.47 -3.06 -7.54
CA PHE A 202 20.55 -2.45 -6.21
C PHE A 202 20.60 -3.47 -5.08
N VAL A 203 21.15 -3.01 -3.97
CA VAL A 203 21.05 -3.67 -2.67
C VAL A 203 20.50 -2.67 -1.67
N TYR A 204 19.51 -3.10 -0.92
CA TYR A 204 18.94 -2.39 0.22
C TYR A 204 19.20 -3.21 1.47
N ALA A 205 19.68 -2.58 2.52
CA ALA A 205 19.96 -3.22 3.80
C ALA A 205 19.44 -2.34 4.94
N ALA A 206 18.76 -2.95 5.89
CA ALA A 206 18.12 -2.27 6.99
C ALA A 206 18.15 -3.11 8.27
N PRO A 207 18.69 -2.62 9.40
CA PRO A 207 18.40 -3.20 10.71
C PRO A 207 16.92 -3.10 11.07
N VAL A 208 16.24 -2.04 10.62
CA VAL A 208 14.78 -1.89 10.65
C VAL A 208 14.34 -1.43 9.27
N GLY A 209 13.39 -2.13 8.64
CA GLY A 209 12.93 -1.77 7.31
C GLY A 209 11.81 -2.64 6.78
N GLU A 210 11.58 -2.57 5.47
CA GLU A 210 10.50 -3.26 4.77
C GLU A 210 11.05 -4.18 3.70
N PRO A 211 10.72 -5.49 3.73
CA PRO A 211 11.09 -6.44 2.67
C PRO A 211 10.24 -6.24 1.41
N ALA A 212 10.66 -6.86 0.30
CA ALA A 212 9.93 -6.86 -0.95
C ALA A 212 8.70 -7.80 -0.90
N LEU A 213 7.73 -7.46 -0.04
CA LEU A 213 6.48 -8.20 0.16
C LEU A 213 5.31 -7.23 0.33
N GLY A 214 4.25 -7.43 -0.46
CA GLY A 214 3.09 -6.54 -0.42
C GLY A 214 3.22 -5.26 -1.26
N PRO A 215 2.14 -4.47 -1.32
CA PRO A 215 2.15 -3.11 -1.84
C PRO A 215 2.93 -2.18 -0.92
N SER A 216 3.21 -0.96 -1.36
CA SER A 216 3.71 0.10 -0.45
C SER A 216 2.81 0.25 0.77
N ALA A 217 3.38 0.44 1.97
CA ALA A 217 2.62 0.60 3.21
C ALA A 217 1.59 1.73 3.11
N PHE A 218 0.45 1.56 3.78
CA PHE A 218 -0.71 2.45 3.63
C PHE A 218 -0.39 3.93 3.85
N MET A 219 0.50 4.25 4.76
CA MET A 219 0.90 5.62 5.09
C MET A 219 1.69 6.32 3.97
N HIS A 220 2.21 5.57 3.00
CA HIS A 220 2.94 6.09 1.83
C HIS A 220 2.08 6.13 0.56
N ARG A 221 0.89 5.52 0.55
CA ARG A 221 -0.01 5.54 -0.60
C ARG A 221 -0.80 6.84 -0.67
N ALA A 222 -0.80 7.51 -1.82
CA ALA A 222 -1.62 8.71 -2.03
C ALA A 222 -3.12 8.41 -1.93
N SER A 223 -3.56 7.18 -2.23
CA SER A 223 -4.94 6.72 -2.08
C SER A 223 -5.43 6.69 -0.62
N ALA A 224 -4.51 6.57 0.36
CA ALA A 224 -4.82 6.58 1.80
C ALA A 224 -4.49 7.92 2.48
N ARG A 225 -4.12 8.95 1.75
CA ARG A 225 -3.56 10.22 2.27
C ARG A 225 -4.36 10.87 3.39
N TYR A 226 -5.68 10.73 3.39
CA TYR A 226 -6.57 11.34 4.40
C TYR A 226 -7.27 10.32 5.29
N LEU A 227 -6.85 9.05 5.27
CA LEU A 227 -7.33 8.00 6.15
C LEU A 227 -6.42 7.93 7.39
N PRO A 228 -6.87 8.40 8.57
CA PRO A 228 -6.00 8.52 9.75
C PRO A 228 -5.75 7.19 10.46
N MET A 229 -6.56 6.18 10.17
CA MET A 229 -6.52 4.88 10.84
C MET A 229 -5.94 3.81 9.92
N ALA A 230 -5.20 2.87 10.48
CA ALA A 230 -4.72 1.70 9.77
C ALA A 230 -5.88 0.89 9.16
N PRO A 231 -5.69 0.25 8.00
CA PRO A 231 -6.67 -0.66 7.45
C PRO A 231 -6.84 -1.91 8.35
N ILE A 232 -8.04 -2.46 8.42
CA ILE A 232 -8.25 -3.75 9.11
C ILE A 232 -7.63 -4.92 8.34
N THR A 233 -7.23 -4.68 7.10
CA THR A 233 -6.48 -5.61 6.23
C THR A 233 -4.97 -5.49 6.38
N HIS A 234 -4.47 -4.67 7.33
CA HIS A 234 -3.03 -4.38 7.51
C HIS A 234 -2.18 -5.66 7.58
N HIS A 235 -2.57 -6.64 8.39
CA HIS A 235 -1.84 -7.91 8.54
C HIS A 235 -1.87 -8.83 7.30
N TRP A 236 -2.64 -8.49 6.26
CA TRP A 236 -2.65 -9.20 4.99
C TRP A 236 -1.75 -8.59 3.93
N PHE A 237 -1.46 -7.27 4.03
CA PHE A 237 -0.76 -6.55 2.97
C PHE A 237 0.58 -6.01 3.39
N ASP A 238 0.64 -5.32 4.51
CA ASP A 238 1.75 -4.46 4.88
C ASP A 238 2.17 -4.55 6.35
N SER A 239 1.87 -5.66 7.05
CA SER A 239 2.35 -5.88 8.42
C SER A 239 3.89 -5.93 8.53
N THR A 240 4.56 -6.32 7.45
CA THR A 240 6.03 -6.38 7.38
C THR A 240 6.68 -5.04 7.06
N HIS A 241 5.93 -3.91 7.05
CA HIS A 241 6.53 -2.59 6.77
C HIS A 241 7.49 -2.11 7.87
N ILE A 242 7.43 -2.71 9.06
CA ILE A 242 8.43 -2.61 10.12
C ILE A 242 8.90 -4.03 10.43
N THR A 243 10.14 -4.35 10.08
CA THR A 243 10.73 -5.66 10.28
C THR A 243 12.21 -5.50 10.67
N TYR A 244 12.70 -6.36 11.56
CA TYR A 244 14.05 -6.27 12.10
C TYR A 244 15.02 -7.17 11.33
N GLY A 245 15.92 -6.52 10.55
CA GLY A 245 16.85 -7.16 9.65
C GLY A 245 16.23 -7.45 8.30
N VAL A 246 16.55 -6.62 7.32
CA VAL A 246 16.14 -6.79 5.92
C VAL A 246 17.33 -6.63 5.00
N VAL A 247 17.50 -7.55 4.07
CA VAL A 247 18.39 -7.41 2.93
C VAL A 247 17.60 -7.70 1.67
N THR A 248 17.51 -6.72 0.77
CA THR A 248 16.86 -6.85 -0.52
C THR A 248 17.86 -6.61 -1.63
N ALA A 249 17.90 -7.49 -2.62
CA ALA A 249 18.61 -7.27 -3.87
C ALA A 249 17.63 -7.22 -5.02
N GLY A 250 17.88 -6.37 -6.01
CA GLY A 250 16.97 -6.24 -7.13
C GLY A 250 17.56 -5.62 -8.38
N TYR A 251 16.74 -5.70 -9.42
CA TYR A 251 16.91 -5.02 -10.69
C TYR A 251 15.79 -3.97 -10.84
N ALA A 252 16.17 -2.76 -11.16
CA ALA A 252 15.27 -1.63 -11.34
C ALA A 252 15.45 -1.04 -12.76
N GLY A 253 14.60 -1.42 -13.69
CA GLY A 253 14.48 -0.82 -15.02
C GLY A 253 13.43 0.28 -15.06
N PRO A 254 13.22 0.96 -16.20
CA PRO A 254 12.30 2.10 -16.30
C PRO A 254 10.84 1.69 -16.06
N ARG A 255 10.45 0.48 -16.41
CA ARG A 255 9.06 0.00 -16.29
C ARG A 255 8.90 -1.25 -15.43
N VAL A 256 9.97 -1.94 -15.13
CA VAL A 256 9.94 -3.21 -14.38
C VAL A 256 10.95 -3.15 -13.27
N GLN A 257 10.56 -3.62 -12.10
CA GLN A 257 11.44 -3.90 -10.98
C GLN A 257 11.22 -5.35 -10.53
N LEU A 258 12.31 -6.06 -10.29
CA LEU A 258 12.33 -7.42 -9.74
C LEU A 258 13.20 -7.43 -8.50
N GLU A 259 12.69 -8.00 -7.42
CA GLU A 259 13.32 -7.93 -6.10
C GLU A 259 13.23 -9.26 -5.39
N ALA A 260 14.21 -9.55 -4.57
CA ALA A 260 14.20 -10.65 -3.61
C ALA A 260 14.74 -10.15 -2.27
N SER A 261 14.09 -10.54 -1.18
CA SER A 261 14.46 -10.17 0.18
C SER A 261 14.72 -11.39 1.05
N ALA A 262 15.68 -11.28 1.95
CA ALA A 262 15.80 -12.07 3.15
C ALA A 262 15.56 -11.16 4.36
N PHE A 263 14.76 -11.59 5.33
CA PHE A 263 14.36 -10.74 6.44
C PHE A 263 13.91 -11.59 7.66
N ARG A 264 13.65 -10.94 8.80
CA ARG A 264 13.03 -11.58 9.95
C ARG A 264 11.51 -11.66 9.72
N GLY A 265 10.95 -12.87 9.81
CA GLY A 265 9.53 -13.11 9.56
C GLY A 265 8.61 -12.62 10.67
N ARG A 266 9.08 -12.73 11.92
CA ARG A 266 8.30 -12.33 13.09
C ARG A 266 8.02 -10.84 13.08
N GLU A 267 6.76 -10.47 13.28
CA GLU A 267 6.33 -9.09 13.49
C GLU A 267 6.95 -8.51 14.79
N PRO A 268 7.08 -7.16 14.88
CA PRO A 268 7.57 -6.50 16.10
C PRO A 268 6.80 -6.96 17.34
N ASP A 269 7.46 -7.01 18.49
CA ASP A 269 6.79 -7.30 19.75
C ASP A 269 6.10 -6.04 20.36
N GLU A 270 5.56 -6.16 21.57
CA GLU A 270 4.86 -5.06 22.24
C GLU A 270 5.78 -3.99 22.86
N LEU A 271 7.13 -4.18 22.80
CA LEU A 271 8.12 -3.25 23.30
C LEU A 271 8.51 -2.21 22.25
N ARG A 272 7.64 -1.30 21.95
CA ARG A 272 7.69 -0.36 20.82
C ARG A 272 8.82 0.69 20.84
N TRP A 273 9.70 0.69 21.85
CA TRP A 273 10.75 1.70 22.01
C TRP A 273 12.14 1.24 21.59
N ASP A 274 12.34 -0.04 21.35
CA ASP A 274 13.64 -0.63 21.07
C ASP A 274 13.76 -1.12 19.61
N ILE A 275 14.91 -1.69 19.29
CA ILE A 275 15.18 -2.39 18.03
C ILE A 275 15.49 -3.83 18.39
N GLU A 276 14.67 -4.74 17.96
CA GLU A 276 14.88 -6.15 18.19
C GLU A 276 16.08 -6.70 17.37
N SER A 277 16.62 -7.84 17.81
CA SER A 277 17.76 -8.47 17.13
C SER A 277 17.43 -8.84 15.69
N PRO A 278 18.15 -8.34 14.70
CA PRO A 278 17.95 -8.69 13.30
C PRO A 278 18.16 -10.18 13.05
N ARG A 279 17.31 -10.74 12.18
CA ARG A 279 17.43 -12.12 11.65
C ARG A 279 17.10 -12.15 10.17
N LEU A 280 17.49 -13.23 9.49
CA LEU A 280 17.17 -13.48 8.08
C LEU A 280 16.66 -14.91 7.95
N ASP A 281 15.51 -15.19 8.57
CA ASP A 281 14.85 -16.50 8.64
C ASP A 281 13.73 -16.66 7.61
N SER A 282 13.36 -15.58 6.93
CA SER A 282 12.25 -15.50 6.00
C SER A 282 12.71 -14.94 4.66
N TRP A 283 11.89 -15.12 3.64
CA TRP A 283 12.20 -14.63 2.30
C TRP A 283 10.96 -14.16 1.54
N SER A 284 11.17 -13.28 0.59
CA SER A 284 10.13 -12.86 -0.36
C SER A 284 10.71 -12.51 -1.73
N VAL A 285 9.81 -12.48 -2.73
CA VAL A 285 10.07 -11.96 -4.06
C VAL A 285 8.94 -11.03 -4.46
N ARG A 286 9.28 -9.94 -5.18
CA ARG A 286 8.30 -8.99 -5.70
C ARG A 286 8.66 -8.57 -7.11
N GLY A 287 7.65 -8.57 -7.99
CA GLY A 287 7.70 -7.96 -9.31
C GLY A 287 6.77 -6.76 -9.37
N THR A 288 7.27 -5.64 -9.88
CA THR A 288 6.47 -4.43 -10.11
C THR A 288 6.59 -4.00 -11.56
N TRP A 289 5.43 -3.69 -12.18
CA TRP A 289 5.34 -3.19 -13.54
C TRP A 289 4.65 -1.83 -13.55
N THR A 290 5.29 -0.84 -14.17
CA THR A 290 4.80 0.53 -14.35
C THR A 290 4.60 0.79 -15.85
N PRO A 291 3.44 0.38 -16.44
CA PRO A 291 3.19 0.49 -17.88
C PRO A 291 3.14 1.94 -18.37
N SER A 292 2.81 2.86 -17.49
CA SER A 292 2.78 4.30 -17.73
C SER A 292 3.09 5.05 -16.43
N PRO A 293 3.32 6.38 -16.46
CA PRO A 293 3.52 7.16 -15.23
C PRO A 293 2.33 7.13 -14.26
N PHE A 294 1.16 6.67 -14.71
CA PHE A 294 -0.08 6.72 -13.94
C PHE A 294 -0.43 5.39 -13.26
N TRP A 295 0.27 4.30 -13.59
CA TRP A 295 -0.05 2.96 -13.11
C TRP A 295 1.16 2.26 -12.52
N ALA A 296 0.94 1.55 -11.42
CA ALA A 296 1.86 0.57 -10.87
C ALA A 296 1.10 -0.71 -10.55
N VAL A 297 1.58 -1.84 -11.03
CA VAL A 297 1.04 -3.19 -10.79
C VAL A 297 2.11 -4.00 -10.09
N GLN A 298 1.76 -4.64 -8.99
CA GLN A 298 2.68 -5.41 -8.16
C GLN A 298 2.13 -6.81 -7.90
N VAL A 299 3.01 -7.81 -7.89
CA VAL A 299 2.77 -9.16 -7.37
C VAL A 299 3.93 -9.56 -6.51
N SER A 300 3.66 -10.16 -5.35
CA SER A 300 4.69 -10.68 -4.46
C SER A 300 4.29 -11.99 -3.83
N HIS A 301 5.30 -12.76 -3.42
CA HIS A 301 5.15 -13.99 -2.66
C HIS A 301 6.30 -14.12 -1.67
N GLY A 302 6.01 -14.66 -0.48
CA GLY A 302 7.02 -14.91 0.53
C GLY A 302 6.61 -15.98 1.54
N ARG A 303 7.61 -16.49 2.26
CA ARG A 303 7.44 -17.33 3.45
C ARG A 303 8.03 -16.62 4.65
N LEU A 304 7.21 -16.50 5.70
CA LEU A 304 7.54 -15.87 6.96
C LEU A 304 7.64 -16.96 8.04
N ASP A 305 8.71 -16.92 8.81
CA ASP A 305 8.93 -17.81 9.95
C ASP A 305 8.20 -17.24 11.17
N SER A 306 7.20 -17.96 11.66
CA SER A 306 6.40 -17.63 12.86
C SER A 306 6.06 -16.13 12.98
N PRO A 307 5.36 -15.51 12.00
CA PRO A 307 5.17 -14.05 11.97
C PRO A 307 4.30 -13.57 13.13
N GLU A 308 3.24 -14.26 13.46
CA GLU A 308 2.23 -13.81 14.42
C GLU A 308 2.47 -14.35 15.82
N GLN A 309 2.39 -13.45 16.81
CA GLN A 309 2.60 -13.81 18.21
C GLN A 309 1.45 -14.66 18.78
N GLN A 310 0.27 -14.57 18.18
CA GLN A 310 -0.90 -15.37 18.58
C GLN A 310 -0.80 -16.82 18.13
N HIS A 311 0.01 -17.11 17.09
CA HIS A 311 0.23 -18.43 16.52
C HIS A 311 1.71 -18.83 16.53
N PRO A 312 2.35 -18.94 17.72
CA PRO A 312 3.78 -19.15 17.81
C PRO A 312 4.21 -20.50 17.20
N GLY A 313 5.22 -20.47 16.33
CA GLY A 313 5.74 -21.65 15.63
C GLY A 313 4.96 -22.07 14.39
N GLU A 314 3.95 -21.31 13.98
CA GLU A 314 3.28 -21.46 12.69
C GLU A 314 3.88 -20.50 11.68
N ASP A 315 4.41 -21.04 10.59
CA ASP A 315 4.89 -20.22 9.48
C ASP A 315 3.74 -19.72 8.61
N GLU A 316 4.01 -18.73 7.79
CA GLU A 316 3.04 -18.19 6.84
C GLU A 316 3.60 -18.15 5.42
N ALA A 317 2.79 -18.58 4.44
CA ALA A 317 3.00 -18.26 3.04
C ALA A 317 2.04 -17.16 2.62
N ARG A 318 2.59 -16.01 2.23
CA ARG A 318 1.81 -14.83 1.80
C ARG A 318 1.97 -14.57 0.31
N THR A 319 0.85 -14.36 -0.37
CA THR A 319 0.83 -13.94 -1.78
C THR A 319 -0.01 -12.69 -1.88
N THR A 320 0.50 -11.64 -2.54
CA THR A 320 -0.25 -10.40 -2.75
C THR A 320 -0.22 -9.98 -4.21
N ALA A 321 -1.26 -9.27 -4.61
CA ALA A 321 -1.31 -8.55 -5.89
C ALA A 321 -1.95 -7.18 -5.65
N SER A 322 -1.43 -6.15 -6.28
CA SER A 322 -2.00 -4.80 -6.18
C SER A 322 -1.87 -4.02 -7.47
N ILE A 323 -2.77 -3.05 -7.63
CA ILE A 323 -2.77 -2.08 -8.71
C ILE A 323 -3.01 -0.69 -8.12
N SER A 324 -2.15 0.25 -8.46
CA SER A 324 -2.28 1.65 -8.06
C SER A 324 -2.37 2.54 -9.29
N TYR A 325 -3.21 3.56 -9.21
CA TYR A 325 -3.40 4.59 -10.23
C TYR A 325 -3.31 5.97 -9.59
N ALA A 326 -2.61 6.89 -10.24
CA ALA A 326 -2.61 8.30 -9.82
C ALA A 326 -2.52 9.24 -11.02
N ARG A 327 -3.44 10.21 -11.05
CA ARG A 327 -3.44 11.29 -12.05
C ARG A 327 -4.33 12.44 -11.60
N ALA A 328 -3.85 13.67 -11.76
CA ALA A 328 -4.64 14.89 -11.61
C ALA A 328 -5.41 14.97 -10.27
N GLY A 329 -4.76 14.65 -9.16
CA GLY A 329 -5.36 14.69 -7.82
C GLY A 329 -6.17 13.45 -7.44
N LEU A 330 -6.46 12.54 -8.39
CA LEU A 330 -7.09 11.26 -8.11
C LEU A 330 -5.99 10.20 -7.88
N ALA A 331 -6.07 9.49 -6.76
CA ALA A 331 -5.24 8.33 -6.45
C ALA A 331 -6.14 7.15 -6.03
N LEU A 332 -5.89 5.98 -6.59
CA LEU A 332 -6.63 4.75 -6.36
C LEU A 332 -5.65 3.62 -6.07
N THR A 333 -6.01 2.71 -5.16
CA THR A 333 -5.30 1.45 -4.96
C THR A 333 -6.31 0.33 -4.77
N GLY A 334 -6.14 -0.75 -5.52
CA GLY A 334 -6.82 -2.02 -5.30
C GLY A 334 -5.79 -3.09 -4.96
N ALA A 335 -6.06 -3.94 -3.97
CA ALA A 335 -5.16 -5.00 -3.58
C ALA A 335 -5.92 -6.27 -3.16
N TRP A 336 -5.25 -7.41 -3.36
CA TRP A 336 -5.68 -8.73 -2.92
C TRP A 336 -4.52 -9.43 -2.23
N SER A 337 -4.82 -10.17 -1.17
CA SER A 337 -3.85 -11.02 -0.47
C SER A 337 -4.45 -12.35 -0.08
N ARG A 338 -3.57 -13.34 -0.02
CA ARG A 338 -3.82 -14.64 0.58
C ARG A 338 -2.70 -14.97 1.56
N LYS A 339 -3.08 -15.17 2.82
CA LYS A 339 -2.25 -15.73 3.89
C LYS A 339 -2.58 -17.23 4.01
N LYS A 340 -1.58 -18.07 4.09
CA LYS A 340 -1.73 -19.50 4.35
C LYS A 340 -0.83 -19.88 5.50
N ARG A 341 -1.42 -20.29 6.63
CA ARG A 341 -0.66 -20.84 7.77
C ARG A 341 -0.07 -22.20 7.39
N LEU A 342 1.16 -22.43 7.77
CA LEU A 342 1.92 -23.65 7.55
C LEU A 342 2.23 -24.24 8.92
N VAL A 343 1.38 -25.13 9.37
CA VAL A 343 1.52 -25.75 10.70
C VAL A 343 2.65 -26.79 10.73
N PRO A 344 3.28 -27.05 11.90
CA PRO A 344 4.30 -28.07 12.05
C PRO A 344 3.88 -29.43 11.49
N GLY A 345 4.79 -30.12 10.81
CA GLY A 345 4.52 -31.42 10.17
C GLY A 345 4.07 -31.31 8.70
N GLY A 346 4.06 -30.11 8.11
CA GLY A 346 3.77 -29.90 6.68
C GLY A 346 2.29 -29.99 6.32
N LEU A 347 1.41 -29.92 7.31
CA LEU A 347 -0.04 -29.85 7.09
C LEU A 347 -0.42 -28.42 6.70
N ASP A 348 -1.41 -28.30 5.83
CA ASP A 348 -1.97 -27.00 5.45
C ASP A 348 -2.88 -26.47 6.55
N GLY A 349 -2.52 -25.35 7.15
CA GLY A 349 -3.37 -24.60 8.08
C GLY A 349 -4.41 -23.74 7.36
N ALA A 350 -5.00 -22.80 8.09
CA ALA A 350 -6.01 -21.88 7.57
C ALA A 350 -5.51 -21.08 6.36
N SER A 351 -6.38 -20.86 5.39
CA SER A 351 -6.13 -20.00 4.23
C SER A 351 -7.08 -18.81 4.27
N LEU A 352 -6.55 -17.64 4.57
CA LEU A 352 -7.28 -16.38 4.75
C LEU A 352 -7.03 -15.46 3.58
N THR A 353 -8.07 -14.78 3.12
CA THR A 353 -7.94 -13.82 2.01
C THR A 353 -8.45 -12.45 2.42
N ALA A 354 -7.84 -11.43 1.84
CA ALA A 354 -8.27 -10.05 2.00
C ALA A 354 -8.34 -9.31 0.66
N TRP A 355 -9.23 -8.32 0.60
CA TRP A 355 -9.38 -7.37 -0.49
C TRP A 355 -9.39 -5.96 0.08
N LEU A 356 -8.74 -5.06 -0.63
CA LEU A 356 -8.65 -3.65 -0.28
C LEU A 356 -8.94 -2.80 -1.53
N GLY A 357 -9.76 -1.79 -1.37
CA GLY A 357 -9.91 -0.70 -2.32
C GLY A 357 -9.79 0.64 -1.61
N GLU A 358 -8.90 1.50 -2.05
CA GLU A 358 -8.70 2.85 -1.51
C GLU A 358 -8.81 3.89 -2.60
N ALA A 359 -9.37 5.04 -2.27
CA ALA A 359 -9.47 6.19 -3.15
C ALA A 359 -9.26 7.50 -2.38
N THR A 360 -8.50 8.41 -2.97
CA THR A 360 -8.44 9.81 -2.58
C THR A 360 -8.57 10.67 -3.83
N TRP A 361 -9.46 11.63 -3.81
CA TRP A 361 -9.59 12.64 -4.84
C TRP A 361 -9.42 14.03 -4.22
N GLU A 362 -8.28 14.65 -4.45
CA GLU A 362 -8.04 16.08 -4.18
C GLU A 362 -8.71 16.89 -5.31
N ILE A 363 -9.97 17.32 -5.07
CA ILE A 363 -10.81 18.02 -6.04
C ILE A 363 -10.14 19.33 -6.47
N ASP A 364 -9.57 20.01 -5.48
CA ASP A 364 -8.81 21.24 -5.64
C ASP A 364 -7.74 21.36 -4.54
N ARG A 365 -7.17 22.56 -4.35
CA ARG A 365 -6.17 22.81 -3.32
C ARG A 365 -6.71 22.73 -1.88
N ARG A 366 -8.02 22.70 -1.67
CA ARG A 366 -8.67 22.77 -0.36
C ARG A 366 -9.52 21.55 -0.04
N HIS A 367 -10.16 20.96 -1.04
CA HIS A 367 -11.19 19.96 -0.86
C HIS A 367 -10.71 18.58 -1.31
N ALA A 368 -10.82 17.60 -0.43
CA ALA A 368 -10.56 16.21 -0.76
C ALA A 368 -11.73 15.32 -0.28
N ILE A 369 -12.12 14.37 -1.11
CA ILE A 369 -12.98 13.25 -0.75
C ILE A 369 -12.16 11.98 -0.84
N PHE A 370 -12.41 11.04 0.06
CA PHE A 370 -11.64 9.82 0.14
C PHE A 370 -12.45 8.69 0.76
N GLY A 371 -11.97 7.47 0.62
CA GLY A 371 -12.61 6.31 1.24
C GLY A 371 -11.79 5.04 1.06
N ARG A 372 -12.22 4.02 1.79
CA ARG A 372 -11.66 2.68 1.78
C ARG A 372 -12.77 1.65 1.89
N ILE A 373 -12.67 0.58 1.11
CA ILE A 373 -13.45 -0.63 1.29
C ILE A 373 -12.50 -1.79 1.53
N GLU A 374 -12.79 -2.58 2.55
CA GLU A 374 -11.98 -3.71 2.98
C GLU A 374 -12.87 -4.92 3.16
N ASN A 375 -12.42 -6.08 2.69
CA ASN A 375 -13.08 -7.35 2.93
C ASN A 375 -12.03 -8.37 3.36
N VAL A 376 -12.14 -8.87 4.58
CA VAL A 376 -11.12 -9.68 5.23
C VAL A 376 -11.72 -10.95 5.85
N ALA A 377 -11.07 -12.09 5.64
CA ALA A 377 -11.31 -13.30 6.42
C ALA A 377 -10.38 -13.25 7.64
N ASN A 378 -10.95 -13.13 8.84
CA ASN A 378 -10.22 -12.97 10.10
C ASN A 378 -10.63 -14.06 11.08
N ASP A 379 -9.67 -14.82 11.59
CA ASP A 379 -9.87 -15.94 12.53
C ASP A 379 -9.44 -15.62 13.98
N GLU A 380 -8.97 -14.39 14.23
CA GLU A 380 -8.51 -13.94 15.55
C GLU A 380 -9.54 -13.08 16.31
N LEU A 381 -10.77 -12.98 15.82
CA LEU A 381 -11.81 -12.13 16.46
C LEU A 381 -12.26 -12.64 17.82
N PHE A 382 -11.99 -13.90 18.14
CA PHE A 382 -12.37 -14.55 19.39
C PHE A 382 -11.18 -15.37 19.92
N PRO A 383 -10.20 -14.72 20.58
CA PRO A 383 -8.92 -15.34 20.91
C PRO A 383 -8.94 -16.22 22.18
N GLY A 384 -10.09 -16.37 22.84
CA GLY A 384 -10.18 -17.22 24.03
C GLY A 384 -10.26 -18.69 23.67
N ASP A 385 -9.35 -19.52 24.21
CA ASP A 385 -9.28 -20.96 23.93
C ASP A 385 -10.59 -21.70 24.26
N ASP A 386 -11.34 -21.22 25.25
CA ASP A 386 -12.64 -21.78 25.66
C ASP A 386 -13.83 -21.25 24.83
N ASP A 387 -13.61 -20.26 23.94
CA ASP A 387 -14.68 -19.71 23.09
C ASP A 387 -14.90 -20.65 21.90
N PRO A 388 -16.13 -21.15 21.68
CA PRO A 388 -16.41 -22.04 20.53
C PRO A 388 -16.18 -21.38 19.16
N ARG A 389 -15.90 -20.09 19.12
CA ARG A 389 -15.57 -19.31 17.92
C ARG A 389 -14.07 -19.11 17.73
N HIS A 390 -13.24 -19.65 18.63
CA HIS A 390 -11.78 -19.59 18.54
C HIS A 390 -11.30 -20.21 17.22
N ASP A 391 -10.34 -19.56 16.55
CA ASP A 391 -9.78 -19.96 15.24
C ASP A 391 -10.79 -20.13 14.09
N ILE A 392 -12.03 -19.66 14.27
CA ILE A 392 -12.99 -19.64 13.17
C ILE A 392 -12.85 -18.38 12.35
N ALA A 393 -12.56 -18.53 11.06
CA ALA A 393 -12.46 -17.43 10.13
C ALA A 393 -13.83 -16.82 9.83
N TYR A 394 -14.00 -15.55 10.18
CA TYR A 394 -15.18 -14.74 9.86
C TYR A 394 -14.85 -13.70 8.80
N ARG A 395 -15.65 -13.66 7.75
CA ARG A 395 -15.50 -12.65 6.70
C ARG A 395 -16.22 -11.37 7.06
N VAL A 396 -15.47 -10.28 7.17
CA VAL A 396 -15.98 -8.96 7.52
C VAL A 396 -15.71 -8.00 6.36
N THR A 397 -16.66 -7.10 6.10
CA THR A 397 -16.48 -5.98 5.18
C THR A 397 -16.61 -4.66 5.94
N LYS A 398 -15.64 -3.76 5.77
CA LYS A 398 -15.69 -2.37 6.24
C LYS A 398 -15.73 -1.46 5.03
N ALA A 399 -16.67 -0.53 4.99
CA ALA A 399 -16.70 0.55 4.00
C ALA A 399 -16.64 1.88 4.75
N GLU A 400 -15.65 2.71 4.41
CA GLU A 400 -15.37 4.00 5.02
C GLU A 400 -15.32 5.08 3.95
N ALA A 401 -15.97 6.22 4.20
CA ALA A 401 -15.91 7.39 3.35
C ALA A 401 -15.71 8.66 4.19
N GLY A 402 -15.00 9.62 3.63
CA GLY A 402 -14.63 10.84 4.34
C GLY A 402 -14.42 12.04 3.45
N TYR A 403 -14.28 13.17 4.13
CA TYR A 403 -14.00 14.47 3.54
C TYR A 403 -12.94 15.19 4.38
N ALA A 404 -12.04 15.92 3.71
CA ALA A 404 -11.05 16.78 4.33
C ALA A 404 -11.02 18.16 3.69
N TYR A 405 -10.85 19.18 4.53
CA TYR A 405 -10.62 20.56 4.12
C TYR A 405 -9.21 20.99 4.50
N ARG A 406 -8.41 21.39 3.53
CA ARG A 406 -7.04 21.91 3.71
C ARG A 406 -7.11 23.39 4.00
N LEU A 407 -6.57 23.79 5.13
CA LEU A 407 -6.50 25.20 5.51
C LEU A 407 -5.56 25.97 4.57
N PRO A 408 -5.90 27.23 4.21
CA PRO A 408 -5.08 28.05 3.32
C PRO A 408 -3.86 28.65 4.07
N ILE A 409 -3.01 27.76 4.60
CA ILE A 409 -1.79 28.14 5.31
C ILE A 409 -0.65 28.26 4.29
N VAL A 410 0.12 29.35 4.38
CA VAL A 410 1.30 29.57 3.56
C VAL A 410 2.52 29.06 4.30
N GLY A 411 3.34 28.27 3.60
CA GLY A 411 4.56 27.72 4.18
C GLY A 411 4.71 26.22 3.93
N PRO A 412 5.75 25.58 4.46
CA PRO A 412 6.00 24.15 4.27
C PRO A 412 5.05 23.26 5.07
N LEU A 413 4.44 23.79 6.13
CA LEU A 413 3.49 23.04 6.97
C LEU A 413 2.07 23.22 6.43
N GLY A 414 1.44 22.14 6.03
CA GLY A 414 0.02 22.09 5.69
C GLY A 414 -0.83 21.55 6.84
N VAL A 415 -2.07 22.01 6.93
CA VAL A 415 -3.07 21.53 7.91
C VAL A 415 -4.34 21.16 7.18
N ALA A 416 -4.88 19.97 7.48
CA ALA A 416 -6.19 19.55 7.01
C ALA A 416 -7.08 19.13 8.19
N LEU A 417 -8.35 19.52 8.13
CA LEU A 417 -9.39 19.08 9.06
C LEU A 417 -10.34 18.18 8.30
N GLY A 418 -10.76 17.07 8.90
CA GLY A 418 -11.64 16.15 8.21
C GLY A 418 -12.31 15.14 9.13
N GLY A 419 -13.04 14.24 8.51
CA GLY A 419 -13.67 13.14 9.21
C GLY A 419 -14.14 12.06 8.26
N THR A 420 -14.45 10.89 8.85
CA THR A 420 -14.95 9.70 8.16
C THR A 420 -16.16 9.13 8.86
N VAL A 421 -16.95 8.40 8.08
CA VAL A 421 -18.00 7.50 8.59
C VAL A 421 -17.72 6.11 8.01
N ALA A 422 -17.81 5.08 8.84
CA ALA A 422 -17.63 3.69 8.45
C ALA A 422 -18.86 2.85 8.82
N VAL A 423 -19.20 1.93 7.93
CA VAL A 423 -20.23 0.90 8.11
C VAL A 423 -19.61 -0.48 7.89
N TYR A 424 -20.23 -1.51 8.48
CA TYR A 424 -19.67 -2.85 8.48
C TYR A 424 -20.74 -3.88 8.12
N ASP A 425 -20.33 -4.85 7.30
CA ASP A 425 -21.06 -6.09 7.11
C ASP A 425 -20.29 -7.25 7.76
N ARG A 426 -20.99 -8.16 8.40
CA ARG A 426 -20.45 -9.28 9.16
C ARG A 426 -21.40 -10.47 9.14
N PRO A 427 -20.90 -11.72 9.31
CA PRO A 427 -21.74 -12.91 9.37
C PRO A 427 -22.75 -12.87 10.54
N ARG A 428 -23.87 -13.53 10.36
CA ARG A 428 -24.87 -13.68 11.43
C ARG A 428 -24.32 -14.35 12.69
N ALA A 429 -23.38 -15.28 12.53
CA ALA A 429 -22.73 -16.01 13.63
C ALA A 429 -22.07 -15.10 14.68
N ILE A 430 -21.63 -13.90 14.32
CA ILE A 430 -21.01 -12.92 15.22
C ILE A 430 -21.90 -11.68 15.45
N ALA A 431 -23.16 -11.76 15.04
CA ALA A 431 -24.11 -10.64 15.12
C ALA A 431 -24.37 -10.17 16.56
N GLU A 432 -24.45 -11.11 17.50
CA GLU A 432 -24.67 -10.79 18.92
C GLU A 432 -23.47 -10.00 19.50
N ALA A 433 -22.24 -10.39 19.13
CA ALA A 433 -21.01 -9.76 19.61
C ALA A 433 -20.80 -8.33 19.03
N TYR A 434 -21.18 -8.10 17.79
CA TYR A 434 -20.86 -6.84 17.09
C TYR A 434 -22.05 -5.92 16.81
N GLY A 435 -23.27 -6.43 16.86
CA GLY A 435 -24.48 -5.65 16.52
C GLY A 435 -24.47 -5.20 15.05
N HIS A 436 -24.90 -3.98 14.80
CA HIS A 436 -24.85 -3.26 13.52
C HIS A 436 -24.00 -1.99 13.69
N PRO A 437 -22.65 -2.12 13.70
CA PRO A 437 -21.81 -1.00 14.03
C PRO A 437 -21.83 0.08 12.94
N VAL A 438 -21.79 1.33 13.39
CA VAL A 438 -21.49 2.51 12.58
C VAL A 438 -20.44 3.30 13.35
N SER A 439 -19.34 3.63 12.72
CA SER A 439 -18.23 4.32 13.34
C SER A 439 -18.04 5.70 12.71
N GLY A 440 -17.53 6.63 13.51
CA GLY A 440 -17.19 7.97 13.05
C GLY A 440 -15.84 8.41 13.59
N THR A 441 -15.07 9.10 12.76
CA THR A 441 -13.76 9.62 13.12
C THR A 441 -13.65 11.06 12.66
N VAL A 442 -13.10 11.94 13.50
CA VAL A 442 -12.71 13.30 13.13
C VAL A 442 -11.22 13.47 13.36
N PHE A 443 -10.59 14.31 12.54
CA PHE A 443 -9.15 14.48 12.62
C PHE A 443 -8.69 15.89 12.25
N ALA A 444 -7.50 16.22 12.77
CA ALA A 444 -6.65 17.28 12.27
C ALA A 444 -5.32 16.65 11.82
N LYS A 445 -4.94 16.84 10.56
CA LYS A 445 -3.66 16.41 9.99
C LYS A 445 -2.74 17.60 9.86
N PHE A 446 -1.53 17.47 10.37
CA PHE A 446 -0.40 18.39 10.18
C PHE A 446 0.65 17.65 9.36
N ALA A 447 1.10 18.21 8.24
CA ALA A 447 2.11 17.54 7.42
C ALA A 447 3.03 18.52 6.71
N LEU A 448 4.27 18.11 6.48
CA LEU A 448 5.18 18.83 5.61
C LEU A 448 4.73 18.62 4.16
N GLY A 449 4.44 19.73 3.45
CA GLY A 449 4.05 19.69 2.03
C GLY A 449 2.65 19.09 1.78
N LEU A 450 1.68 19.32 2.64
CA LEU A 450 0.31 18.85 2.45
C LEU A 450 -0.35 19.46 1.20
#